data_bdbd9871576c7527367c17d3bc1f0885
#
_entry.id   bdbd9871576c7527367c17d3bc1f0885
#
_cell.length_a   1.000
_cell.length_b   1.000
_cell.length_c   1.000
_cell.angle_alpha   90.00
_cell.angle_beta   90.00
_cell.angle_gamma   90.00
#
_symmetry.space_group_name_H-M   'P 1'
#
loop_
_entity.id
_entity.type
_entity.pdbx_description
1 polymer ?
#
loop_
_entity_poly.entity_id
_entity_poly.type
_entity_poly.pdbx_seq_one_letter_code
_entity_poly.pdbx_strand_id
1 'polypeptide(L)'
;MIVEIPKNSANKYEYDGKLGVFRLDRPLYSPLHYPGDYGFVPGTLADDGDPLDVLTLMSEPSFTGCLIEVRPLGFLELVDSSERDQKILAVPKSSPRYSEIATVDQVWPHMRREIEHFFTIYKELEGKETRIEGWRGPIDARKLILDCRQAYLDAKAETE
;
A
#
# COMPACT_ATOMS: atom_id res chain seq x y z
N MET A 1 8.42 -5.35 -1.10
CA MET A 1 6.98 -5.62 -1.03
C MET A 1 6.60 -6.86 -1.83
N ILE A 2 5.51 -7.49 -1.47
CA ILE A 2 4.86 -8.52 -2.30
C ILE A 2 3.61 -7.90 -2.90
N VAL A 3 3.43 -8.04 -4.22
CA VAL A 3 2.29 -7.47 -4.94
C VAL A 3 1.08 -8.38 -4.77
N GLU A 4 -0.05 -7.81 -4.36
CA GLU A 4 -1.36 -8.48 -4.36
C GLU A 4 -2.15 -8.06 -5.59
N ILE A 5 -2.17 -6.77 -5.88
CA ILE A 5 -3.02 -6.15 -6.90
C ILE A 5 -2.13 -5.37 -7.86
N PRO A 6 -1.98 -5.82 -9.10
CA PRO A 6 -1.25 -5.08 -10.12
C PRO A 6 -1.94 -3.77 -10.49
N LYS A 7 -1.15 -2.77 -10.89
CA LYS A 7 -1.65 -1.53 -11.46
C LYS A 7 -2.69 -1.80 -12.56
N ASN A 8 -3.70 -0.96 -12.65
CA ASN A 8 -4.83 -1.03 -13.57
C ASN A 8 -5.81 -2.19 -13.30
N SER A 9 -5.63 -2.97 -12.24
CA SER A 9 -6.63 -3.95 -11.84
C SER A 9 -7.88 -3.27 -11.28
N ALA A 10 -9.05 -3.78 -11.65
CA ALA A 10 -10.34 -3.49 -11.03
C ALA A 10 -10.74 -4.58 -10.02
N ASN A 11 -9.91 -5.59 -9.83
CA ASN A 11 -10.11 -6.65 -8.85
C ASN A 11 -9.21 -6.44 -7.64
N LYS A 12 -9.76 -6.67 -6.44
CA LYS A 12 -8.99 -6.74 -5.21
C LYS A 12 -8.60 -8.19 -4.93
N TYR A 13 -7.31 -8.45 -4.88
CA TYR A 13 -6.73 -9.73 -4.47
C TYR A 13 -6.09 -9.57 -3.09
N GLU A 14 -6.11 -10.63 -2.31
CA GLU A 14 -5.50 -10.70 -0.98
C GLU A 14 -4.66 -11.96 -0.84
N TYR A 15 -3.56 -11.87 -0.13
CA TYR A 15 -2.76 -13.02 0.26
C TYR A 15 -3.38 -13.72 1.48
N ASP A 16 -3.80 -14.95 1.31
CA ASP A 16 -4.25 -15.80 2.42
C ASP A 16 -3.02 -16.52 3.01
N GLY A 17 -2.53 -16.02 4.14
CA GLY A 17 -1.34 -16.56 4.80
C GLY A 17 -1.55 -17.97 5.38
N LYS A 18 -2.80 -18.41 5.61
CA LYS A 18 -3.10 -19.76 6.10
C LYS A 18 -3.04 -20.79 4.97
N LEU A 19 -3.52 -20.40 3.80
CA LEU A 19 -3.54 -21.26 2.63
C LEU A 19 -2.27 -21.10 1.77
N GLY A 20 -1.50 -20.02 1.96
CA GLY A 20 -0.31 -19.73 1.17
C GLY A 20 -0.61 -19.35 -0.29
N VAL A 21 -1.79 -18.80 -0.56
CA VAL A 21 -2.26 -18.46 -1.91
C VAL A 21 -2.81 -17.04 -1.97
N PHE A 22 -2.84 -16.46 -3.18
CA PHE A 22 -3.61 -15.25 -3.45
C PHE A 22 -5.01 -15.62 -3.88
N ARG A 23 -5.99 -14.94 -3.35
CA ARG A 23 -7.40 -15.11 -3.67
C ARG A 23 -8.04 -13.83 -4.15
N LEU A 24 -9.05 -13.94 -5.00
CA LEU A 24 -9.93 -12.82 -5.31
C LEU A 24 -10.82 -12.54 -4.09
N ASP A 25 -10.62 -11.36 -3.48
CA ASP A 25 -11.52 -10.87 -2.43
C ASP A 25 -12.83 -10.39 -3.06
N ARG A 26 -12.75 -9.39 -3.92
CA ARG A 26 -13.88 -8.86 -4.68
C ARG A 26 -13.43 -8.01 -5.87
N PRO A 27 -14.29 -7.81 -6.89
CA PRO A 27 -14.12 -6.69 -7.80
C PRO A 27 -14.37 -5.37 -7.06
N LEU A 28 -13.73 -4.27 -7.48
CA LEU A 28 -14.11 -2.95 -7.00
C LEU A 28 -15.57 -2.67 -7.42
N TYR A 29 -16.36 -2.08 -6.52
CA TYR A 29 -17.77 -1.79 -6.78
C TYR A 29 -17.97 -0.56 -7.68
N SER A 30 -16.92 0.27 -7.82
CA SER A 30 -16.90 1.42 -8.72
C SER A 30 -15.97 1.16 -9.92
N PRO A 31 -16.09 1.91 -11.05
CA PRO A 31 -15.27 1.71 -12.24
C PRO A 31 -13.85 2.28 -12.07
N LEU A 32 -13.26 2.10 -10.91
CA LEU A 32 -11.90 2.49 -10.58
C LEU A 32 -10.90 1.38 -10.90
N HIS A 33 -9.65 1.79 -11.03
CA HIS A 33 -8.50 0.89 -11.17
C HIS A 33 -7.42 1.30 -10.20
N TYR A 34 -6.67 0.35 -9.68
CA TYR A 34 -5.55 0.65 -8.79
C TYR A 34 -4.51 1.52 -9.52
N PRO A 35 -4.08 2.65 -8.92
CA PRO A 35 -3.19 3.61 -9.60
C PRO A 35 -1.72 3.18 -9.64
N GLY A 36 -1.36 2.12 -8.96
CA GLY A 36 -0.03 1.52 -8.91
C GLY A 36 -0.11 0.06 -8.54
N ASP A 37 1.01 -0.64 -8.47
CA ASP A 37 1.06 -1.97 -7.88
C ASP A 37 0.86 -1.85 -6.37
N TYR A 38 -0.14 -2.54 -5.85
CA TYR A 38 -0.52 -2.53 -4.45
C TYR A 38 -0.24 -3.88 -3.80
N GLY A 39 0.18 -3.86 -2.57
CA GLY A 39 0.47 -5.05 -1.79
C GLY A 39 1.00 -4.69 -0.41
N PHE A 40 1.86 -5.50 0.16
CA PHE A 40 2.30 -5.35 1.53
C PHE A 40 3.81 -5.55 1.73
N VAL A 41 4.32 -5.06 2.86
CA VAL A 41 5.69 -5.33 3.32
C VAL A 41 5.69 -6.63 4.13
N PRO A 42 6.32 -7.71 3.66
CA PRO A 42 6.34 -8.97 4.39
C PRO A 42 7.08 -8.84 5.73
N GLY A 43 6.55 -9.49 6.76
CA GLY A 43 7.13 -9.47 8.11
C GLY A 43 6.93 -8.13 8.83
N THR A 44 5.84 -7.46 8.58
CA THR A 44 5.34 -6.29 9.30
C THR A 44 3.95 -6.59 9.86
N LEU A 45 3.55 -5.84 10.89
CA LEU A 45 2.21 -5.88 11.48
C LEU A 45 1.79 -4.45 11.75
N ALA A 46 0.74 -3.99 11.09
CA ALA A 46 0.14 -2.68 11.27
C ALA A 46 -0.93 -2.70 12.38
N ASP A 47 -1.48 -1.52 12.72
CA ASP A 47 -2.43 -1.36 13.84
C ASP A 47 -3.75 -2.13 13.63
N ASP A 48 -4.13 -2.38 12.37
CA ASP A 48 -5.31 -3.15 11.99
C ASP A 48 -5.12 -4.68 12.08
N GLY A 49 -3.90 -5.13 12.38
CA GLY A 49 -3.54 -6.55 12.49
C GLY A 49 -3.08 -7.20 11.18
N ASP A 50 -3.05 -6.45 10.10
CA ASP A 50 -2.56 -6.88 8.79
C ASP A 50 -1.10 -6.42 8.52
N PRO A 51 -0.40 -7.00 7.56
CA PRO A 51 0.88 -6.47 7.12
C PRO A 51 0.74 -5.04 6.56
N LEU A 52 1.79 -4.22 6.74
CA LEU A 52 1.79 -2.82 6.30
C LEU A 52 1.64 -2.70 4.78
N ASP A 53 0.64 -1.94 4.35
CA ASP A 53 0.30 -1.70 2.95
C ASP A 53 1.30 -0.82 2.20
N VAL A 54 1.52 -1.13 0.94
CA VAL A 54 2.39 -0.37 0.02
C VAL A 54 1.73 -0.20 -1.34
N LEU A 55 1.68 1.05 -1.82
CA LEU A 55 1.41 1.39 -3.21
C LEU A 55 2.74 1.77 -3.89
N THR A 56 3.10 1.09 -4.96
CA THR A 56 4.31 1.35 -5.72
C THR A 56 3.98 1.97 -7.06
N LEU A 57 4.61 3.11 -7.35
CA LEU A 57 4.49 3.76 -8.66
C LEU A 57 5.17 2.89 -9.73
N MET A 58 4.43 2.47 -10.71
CA MET A 58 4.90 1.61 -11.79
C MET A 58 4.59 2.22 -13.15
N SER A 59 5.52 2.13 -14.09
CA SER A 59 5.24 2.46 -15.49
C SER A 59 4.30 1.41 -16.10
N GLU A 60 4.66 0.16 -15.97
CA GLU A 60 3.86 -1.00 -16.38
C GLU A 60 3.49 -1.84 -15.15
N PRO A 61 2.33 -2.49 -15.14
CA PRO A 61 1.96 -3.38 -14.03
C PRO A 61 2.90 -4.59 -13.95
N SER A 62 3.16 -5.06 -12.73
CA SER A 62 3.74 -6.37 -12.51
C SER A 62 2.64 -7.45 -12.44
N PHE A 63 2.76 -8.44 -11.59
CA PHE A 63 1.77 -9.51 -11.43
C PHE A 63 1.57 -9.86 -9.95
N THR A 64 0.43 -10.43 -9.63
CA THR A 64 0.12 -10.90 -8.28
C THR A 64 1.13 -11.96 -7.82
N GLY A 65 1.76 -11.72 -6.67
CA GLY A 65 2.83 -12.56 -6.12
C GLY A 65 4.25 -12.09 -6.46
N CYS A 66 4.39 -11.04 -7.27
CA CYS A 66 5.71 -10.48 -7.59
C CYS A 66 6.36 -9.87 -6.35
N LEU A 67 7.62 -10.22 -6.09
CA LEU A 67 8.46 -9.54 -5.10
C LEU A 67 9.17 -8.38 -5.77
N ILE A 68 8.93 -7.16 -5.26
CA ILE A 68 9.57 -5.93 -5.73
C ILE A 68 10.40 -5.32 -4.60
N GLU A 69 11.68 -5.06 -4.86
CA GLU A 69 12.49 -4.23 -3.99
C GLU A 69 12.13 -2.76 -4.23
N VAL A 70 11.62 -2.10 -3.19
CA VAL A 70 11.09 -0.75 -3.29
C VAL A 70 11.83 0.23 -2.37
N ARG A 71 11.80 1.50 -2.73
CA ARG A 71 12.29 2.62 -1.93
C ARG A 71 11.10 3.48 -1.51
N PRO A 72 10.82 3.62 -0.19
CA PRO A 72 9.72 4.43 0.28
C PRO A 72 9.98 5.92 0.06
N LEU A 73 8.96 6.63 -0.42
CA LEU A 73 8.95 8.09 -0.63
C LEU A 73 8.25 8.83 0.51
N GLY A 74 7.37 8.16 1.21
CA GLY A 74 6.52 8.65 2.27
C GLY A 74 5.36 7.70 2.48
N PHE A 75 4.31 8.16 3.16
CA PHE A 75 3.05 7.43 3.27
C PHE A 75 1.85 8.37 3.29
N LEU A 76 0.71 7.86 2.83
CA LEU A 76 -0.58 8.49 2.95
C LEU A 76 -1.22 8.05 4.27
N GLU A 77 -1.57 9.00 5.10
CA GLU A 77 -2.32 8.78 6.33
C GLU A 77 -3.80 8.99 6.05
N LEU A 78 -4.61 8.02 6.40
CA LEU A 78 -6.05 8.07 6.22
C LEU A 78 -6.78 7.40 7.38
N VAL A 79 -8.08 7.69 7.48
CA VAL A 79 -9.00 7.02 8.41
C VAL A 79 -10.04 6.29 7.57
N ASP A 80 -10.09 4.98 7.69
CA ASP A 80 -11.06 4.10 7.05
C ASP A 80 -12.06 3.61 8.11
N SER A 81 -13.32 3.98 7.97
CA SER A 81 -14.39 3.52 8.88
C SER A 81 -14.06 3.71 10.38
N SER A 82 -13.40 4.82 10.72
CA SER A 82 -12.93 5.21 12.05
C SER A 82 -11.62 4.53 12.52
N GLU A 83 -11.01 3.70 11.71
CA GLU A 83 -9.71 3.10 11.99
C GLU A 83 -8.60 3.83 11.23
N ARG A 84 -7.46 3.99 11.89
CA ARG A 84 -6.27 4.60 11.28
C ARG A 84 -5.68 3.62 10.28
N ASP A 85 -5.41 4.11 9.09
CA ASP A 85 -4.84 3.33 8.00
C ASP A 85 -3.70 4.12 7.33
N GLN A 86 -2.63 3.44 6.98
CA GLN A 86 -1.41 4.07 6.47
C GLN A 86 -0.93 3.30 5.25
N LYS A 87 -0.82 4.00 4.12
CA LYS A 87 -0.39 3.42 2.85
C LYS A 87 0.99 3.96 2.47
N ILE A 88 2.02 3.13 2.54
CA ILE A 88 3.35 3.51 2.05
C ILE A 88 3.26 3.82 0.55
N LEU A 89 3.82 4.95 0.14
CA LEU A 89 4.07 5.24 -1.27
C LEU A 89 5.54 4.98 -1.58
N ALA A 90 5.79 4.18 -2.58
CA ALA A 90 7.14 3.75 -2.94
C ALA A 90 7.38 3.78 -4.45
N VAL A 91 8.64 3.61 -4.83
CA VAL A 91 9.08 3.40 -6.21
C VAL A 91 9.96 2.16 -6.29
N PRO A 92 10.00 1.45 -7.44
CA PRO A 92 10.93 0.34 -7.62
C PRO A 92 12.36 0.84 -7.52
N LYS A 93 13.17 0.21 -6.67
CA LYS A 93 14.57 0.60 -6.46
C LYS A 93 15.41 0.50 -7.71
N SER A 94 15.10 -0.46 -8.58
CA SER A 94 15.83 -0.73 -9.83
C SER A 94 15.41 0.14 -11.00
N SER A 95 14.33 0.95 -10.88
CA SER A 95 13.82 1.72 -12.01
C SER A 95 14.55 3.05 -12.20
N PRO A 96 15.22 3.28 -13.34
CA PRO A 96 15.86 4.58 -13.62
C PRO A 96 14.85 5.72 -13.78
N ARG A 97 13.57 5.43 -14.10
CA ARG A 97 12.52 6.45 -14.26
C ARG A 97 12.19 7.17 -12.95
N TYR A 98 12.46 6.53 -11.82
CA TYR A 98 12.14 7.07 -10.49
C TYR A 98 13.40 7.37 -9.66
N SER A 99 14.59 7.31 -10.27
CA SER A 99 15.87 7.47 -9.53
C SER A 99 16.00 8.81 -8.83
N GLU A 100 15.44 9.87 -9.42
CA GLU A 100 15.51 11.25 -8.91
C GLU A 100 14.40 11.60 -7.92
N ILE A 101 13.37 10.74 -7.79
CA ILE A 101 12.25 10.96 -6.86
C ILE A 101 12.61 10.35 -5.50
N ALA A 102 12.89 11.19 -4.51
CA ALA A 102 13.31 10.76 -3.18
C ALA A 102 12.23 10.95 -2.10
N THR A 103 11.25 11.83 -2.35
CA THR A 103 10.19 12.18 -1.40
C THR A 103 8.83 12.23 -2.10
N VAL A 104 7.76 12.12 -1.32
CA VAL A 104 6.39 12.24 -1.83
C VAL A 104 6.13 13.60 -2.50
N ASP A 105 6.79 14.67 -2.03
CA ASP A 105 6.61 16.02 -2.59
C ASP A 105 7.17 16.17 -4.02
N GLN A 106 8.09 15.29 -4.40
CA GLN A 106 8.64 15.24 -5.75
C GLN A 106 7.79 14.41 -6.73
N VAL A 107 6.80 13.67 -6.23
CA VAL A 107 5.82 12.99 -7.07
C VAL A 107 4.94 14.04 -7.75
N TRP A 108 4.64 13.82 -9.04
CA TRP A 108 3.79 14.74 -9.80
C TRP A 108 2.49 15.08 -9.05
N PRO A 109 2.14 16.37 -8.93
CA PRO A 109 1.00 16.79 -8.10
C PRO A 109 -0.33 16.15 -8.52
N HIS A 110 -0.55 15.92 -9.81
CA HIS A 110 -1.76 15.28 -10.28
C HIS A 110 -1.82 13.80 -9.88
N MET A 111 -0.71 13.08 -9.96
CA MET A 111 -0.63 11.68 -9.54
C MET A 111 -0.92 11.51 -8.03
N ARG A 112 -0.43 12.43 -7.19
CA ARG A 112 -0.79 12.42 -5.77
C ARG A 112 -2.29 12.59 -5.56
N ARG A 113 -2.93 13.51 -6.30
CA ARG A 113 -4.39 13.71 -6.25
C ARG A 113 -5.17 12.50 -6.76
N GLU A 114 -4.67 11.79 -7.78
CA GLU A 114 -5.29 10.55 -8.25
C GLU A 114 -5.24 9.46 -7.18
N ILE A 115 -4.11 9.33 -6.47
CA ILE A 115 -3.96 8.37 -5.36
C ILE A 115 -4.89 8.71 -4.19
N GLU A 116 -4.93 9.98 -3.77
CA GLU A 116 -5.83 10.46 -2.73
C GLU A 116 -7.30 10.22 -3.11
N HIS A 117 -7.67 10.57 -4.35
CA HIS A 117 -9.02 10.35 -4.86
C HIS A 117 -9.39 8.87 -4.89
N PHE A 118 -8.49 8.00 -5.38
CA PHE A 118 -8.71 6.57 -5.38
C PHE A 118 -9.04 6.05 -3.97
N PHE A 119 -8.20 6.33 -2.98
CA PHE A 119 -8.42 5.85 -1.61
C PHE A 119 -9.61 6.52 -0.92
N THR A 120 -10.02 7.71 -1.34
CA THR A 120 -11.21 8.37 -0.81
C THR A 120 -12.49 7.64 -1.24
N ILE A 121 -12.58 7.19 -2.50
CA ILE A 121 -13.85 6.73 -3.07
C ILE A 121 -13.91 5.23 -3.39
N TYR A 122 -12.81 4.48 -3.32
CA TYR A 122 -12.78 3.08 -3.78
C TYR A 122 -13.69 2.14 -2.97
N LYS A 123 -14.08 2.51 -1.75
CA LYS A 123 -15.04 1.80 -0.88
C LYS A 123 -16.38 2.52 -0.72
N GLU A 124 -16.60 3.66 -1.39
CA GLU A 124 -17.81 4.48 -1.22
C GLU A 124 -19.08 3.69 -1.58
N LEU A 125 -19.07 2.96 -2.69
CA LEU A 125 -20.20 2.11 -3.09
C LEU A 125 -20.37 0.85 -2.21
N GLU A 126 -19.43 0.57 -1.33
CA GLU A 126 -19.54 -0.43 -0.27
C GLU A 126 -20.15 0.16 1.02
N GLY A 127 -20.50 1.45 1.02
CA GLY A 127 -21.05 2.16 2.19
C GLY A 127 -20.01 2.50 3.25
N LYS A 128 -18.71 2.53 2.89
CA LYS A 128 -17.61 2.88 3.77
C LYS A 128 -17.07 4.26 3.46
N GLU A 129 -16.79 5.04 4.49
CA GLU A 129 -16.16 6.34 4.37
C GLU A 129 -14.66 6.24 4.62
N THR A 130 -13.89 6.88 3.76
CA THR A 130 -12.46 7.08 3.94
C THR A 130 -12.14 8.56 3.93
N ARG A 131 -11.38 9.02 4.92
CA ARG A 131 -10.93 10.40 5.03
C ARG A 131 -9.41 10.47 4.96
N ILE A 132 -8.91 11.33 4.07
CA ILE A 132 -7.48 11.59 3.93
C ILE A 132 -7.03 12.57 5.02
N GLU A 133 -5.99 12.20 5.76
CA GLU A 133 -5.35 13.06 6.78
C GLU A 133 -4.11 13.79 6.22
N GLY A 134 -3.51 13.25 5.15
CA GLY A 134 -2.40 13.88 4.44
C GLY A 134 -1.20 12.98 4.23
N TRP A 135 -0.14 13.56 3.67
CA TRP A 135 1.11 12.87 3.37
C TRP A 135 2.14 13.08 4.47
N ARG A 136 2.95 12.04 4.71
CA ARG A 136 4.15 12.08 5.55
C ARG A 136 5.36 11.75 4.70
N GLY A 137 6.53 12.28 5.10
CA GLY A 137 7.76 12.13 4.34
C GLY A 137 8.48 10.78 4.51
N PRO A 138 9.63 10.62 3.83
CA PRO A 138 10.36 9.36 3.81
C PRO A 138 10.96 8.95 5.17
N ILE A 139 11.28 9.91 6.03
CA ILE A 139 11.80 9.62 7.38
C ILE A 139 10.70 8.95 8.22
N ASP A 140 9.48 9.51 8.20
CA ASP A 140 8.34 8.96 8.91
C ASP A 140 7.92 7.61 8.34
N ALA A 141 7.98 7.44 7.01
CA ALA A 141 7.70 6.15 6.36
C ALA A 141 8.68 5.05 6.79
N ARG A 142 9.97 5.37 6.88
CA ARG A 142 10.98 4.41 7.36
C ARG A 142 10.75 4.04 8.81
N LYS A 143 10.41 5.01 9.66
CA LYS A 143 10.07 4.76 11.05
C LYS A 143 8.85 3.85 11.15
N LEU A 144 7.77 4.16 10.43
CA LEU A 144 6.56 3.33 10.40
C LEU A 144 6.87 1.87 10.01
N ILE A 145 7.67 1.66 8.96
CA ILE A 145 8.08 0.32 8.53
C ILE A 145 8.83 -0.42 9.65
N LEU A 146 9.73 0.26 10.35
CA LEU A 146 10.51 -0.35 11.45
C LEU A 146 9.63 -0.65 12.66
N ASP A 147 8.70 0.24 13.01
CA ASP A 147 7.74 0.05 14.11
C ASP A 147 6.83 -1.16 13.81
N CYS A 148 6.27 -1.24 12.61
CA CYS A 148 5.47 -2.40 12.17
C CYS A 148 6.29 -3.69 12.08
N ARG A 149 7.58 -3.60 11.73
CA ARG A 149 8.49 -4.75 11.77
C ARG A 149 8.71 -5.24 13.19
N GLN A 150 8.92 -4.33 14.14
CA GLN A 150 9.09 -4.70 15.55
C GLN A 150 7.82 -5.34 16.10
N ALA A 151 6.65 -4.75 15.84
CA ALA A 151 5.36 -5.32 16.25
C ALA A 151 5.16 -6.76 15.74
N TYR A 152 5.55 -7.03 14.49
CA TYR A 152 5.52 -8.39 13.93
C TYR A 152 6.43 -9.36 14.70
N LEU A 153 7.65 -8.92 15.05
CA LEU A 153 8.62 -9.76 15.76
C LEU A 153 8.15 -10.07 17.18
N ASP A 154 7.56 -9.07 17.86
CA ASP A 154 7.02 -9.22 19.22
C ASP A 154 5.84 -10.20 19.22
N ALA A 155 4.89 -10.05 18.30
CA ALA A 155 3.74 -10.95 18.17
C ALA A 155 4.16 -12.38 17.82
N LYS A 156 5.22 -12.55 17.03
CA LYS A 156 5.76 -13.89 16.72
C LYS A 156 6.40 -14.54 17.93
N ALA A 157 7.14 -13.78 18.74
CA ALA A 157 7.79 -14.29 19.95
C ALA A 157 6.78 -14.74 21.04
N GLU A 158 5.58 -14.13 21.07
CA GLU A 158 4.50 -14.52 21.98
C GLU A 158 3.79 -15.81 21.58
N THR A 159 3.98 -16.26 20.33
CA THR A 159 3.29 -17.44 19.78
C THR A 159 4.18 -18.70 19.75
N GLU A 160 5.49 -18.57 19.96
CA GLU A 160 6.48 -19.65 20.06
C GLU A 160 6.72 -20.06 21.52
#